data_2a268d59f8f27e9dfead4b32251c974a
#
_entry.id   2a268d59f8f27e9dfead4b32251c974a
#
_cell.length_a   1.000
_cell.length_b   1.000
_cell.length_c   1.000
_cell.angle_alpha   90.00
_cell.angle_beta   90.00
_cell.angle_gamma   90.00
#
_symmetry.space_group_name_H-M   'P 1'
#
loop_
_entity.id
_entity.type
_entity.pdbx_description
1 polymer ?
#
loop_
_entity_poly.entity_id
_entity_poly.type
_entity_poly.pdbx_seq_one_letter_code
_entity_poly.pdbx_strand_id
1 'polypeptide(L)'
;MAVERGSAFLLKVGDGAAVPNFATVAGLRTTQMSVNGEAVVVTSKDSGGWRQLLSGAGVRSVSVSGAGVFTGSAAEARIKASALAGVLDDYRLSFESGDSMTGRFLVTRLDYAGDFNGERSYTMSLESSGAVVAS
;
A
#
# COMPACT_ATOMS: atom_id res chain seq x y z
N MET A 1 -11.95 -15.88 17.66
CA MET A 1 -11.13 -15.06 16.75
C MET A 1 -10.65 -13.81 17.50
N ALA A 2 -9.37 -13.57 17.52
CA ALA A 2 -8.81 -12.38 18.16
C ALA A 2 -8.88 -11.17 17.21
N VAL A 3 -9.20 -10.02 17.78
CA VAL A 3 -9.19 -8.75 17.03
C VAL A 3 -7.74 -8.25 17.01
N GLU A 4 -7.23 -7.97 15.82
CA GLU A 4 -5.87 -7.46 15.66
C GLU A 4 -5.81 -5.96 15.95
N ARG A 5 -4.69 -5.51 16.50
CA ARG A 5 -4.47 -4.11 16.82
C ARG A 5 -4.05 -3.34 15.56
N GLY A 6 -4.65 -2.19 15.36
CA GLY A 6 -4.28 -1.31 14.26
C GLY A 6 -2.84 -0.83 14.33
N SER A 7 -2.29 -0.70 15.54
CA SER A 7 -0.89 -0.30 15.74
C SER A 7 0.12 -1.35 15.26
N ALA A 8 -0.32 -2.59 15.05
CA ALA A 8 0.52 -3.66 14.51
C ALA A 8 0.42 -3.79 12.99
N PHE A 9 -0.45 -3.03 12.34
CA PHE A 9 -0.54 -2.98 10.88
C PHE A 9 0.48 -1.95 10.37
N LEU A 10 1.60 -2.45 9.85
CA LEU A 10 2.76 -1.63 9.54
C LEU A 10 3.07 -1.63 8.04
N LEU A 11 3.43 -0.46 7.53
CA LEU A 11 3.98 -0.30 6.19
C LEU A 11 5.51 -0.28 6.29
N LYS A 12 6.15 -1.06 5.45
CA LYS A 12 7.61 -1.14 5.37
C LYS A 12 8.08 -0.89 3.95
N VAL A 13 9.24 -0.28 3.80
CA VAL A 13 9.86 -0.01 2.50
C VAL A 13 11.16 -0.77 2.39
N GLY A 14 11.43 -1.33 1.19
CA GLY A 14 12.66 -2.04 0.90
C GLY A 14 13.84 -1.11 0.67
N ASP A 15 15.05 -1.68 0.68
CA ASP A 15 16.30 -0.94 0.50
C ASP A 15 16.84 -0.97 -0.94
N GLY A 16 16.09 -1.56 -1.87
CA GLY A 16 16.49 -1.67 -3.27
C GLY A 16 17.46 -2.80 -3.61
N ALA A 17 17.84 -3.61 -2.63
CA ALA A 17 18.68 -4.79 -2.87
C ALA A 17 17.90 -5.88 -3.61
N ALA A 18 18.62 -6.84 -4.22
CA ALA A 18 17.99 -7.98 -4.88
C ALA A 18 17.14 -8.82 -3.90
N VAL A 19 17.63 -8.95 -2.65
CA VAL A 19 16.85 -9.45 -1.53
C VAL A 19 16.66 -8.28 -0.58
N PRO A 20 15.56 -7.52 -0.67
CA PRO A 20 15.43 -6.29 0.07
C PRO A 20 15.26 -6.51 1.57
N ASN A 21 15.91 -5.66 2.35
CA ASN A 21 15.64 -5.52 3.77
C ASN A 21 14.58 -4.45 3.93
N PHE A 22 13.52 -4.76 4.66
CA PHE A 22 12.40 -3.85 4.84
C PHE A 22 12.51 -3.10 6.16
N ALA A 23 12.38 -1.77 6.09
CA ALA A 23 12.37 -0.90 7.25
C ALA A 23 10.96 -0.33 7.45
N THR A 24 10.49 -0.34 8.68
CA THR A 24 9.18 0.24 9.02
C THR A 24 9.20 1.75 8.78
N VAL A 25 8.15 2.25 8.13
CA VAL A 25 7.94 3.68 7.95
C VAL A 25 7.50 4.26 9.29
N ALA A 26 8.44 4.89 9.97
CA ALA A 26 8.19 5.45 11.30
C ALA A 26 7.25 6.67 11.21
N GLY A 27 6.55 6.95 12.30
CA GLY A 27 5.68 8.10 12.40
C GLY A 27 4.30 7.96 11.78
N LEU A 28 4.02 6.88 11.07
CA LEU A 28 2.67 6.63 10.54
C LEU A 28 1.69 6.42 11.70
N ARG A 29 0.60 7.16 11.68
CA ARG A 29 -0.49 7.05 12.65
C ARG A 29 -1.67 6.27 12.09
N THR A 30 -1.87 6.33 10.78
CA THR A 30 -2.90 5.57 10.08
C THR A 30 -2.30 4.89 8.88
N THR A 31 -2.72 3.66 8.62
CA THR A 31 -2.35 2.89 7.44
C THR A 31 -3.60 2.22 6.92
N GLN A 32 -3.85 2.36 5.63
CA GLN A 32 -5.02 1.78 5.00
C GLN A 32 -4.61 1.10 3.70
N MET A 33 -5.15 -0.07 3.46
CA MET A 33 -4.90 -0.83 2.25
C MET A 33 -6.23 -1.27 1.65
N SER A 34 -6.34 -1.17 0.32
CA SER A 34 -7.49 -1.65 -0.43
C SER A 34 -7.02 -2.57 -1.55
N VAL A 35 -7.65 -3.72 -1.66
CA VAL A 35 -7.42 -4.64 -2.78
C VAL A 35 -8.55 -4.42 -3.76
N ASN A 36 -8.22 -4.01 -4.97
CA ASN A 36 -9.18 -3.64 -6.00
C ASN A 36 -9.19 -4.71 -7.09
N GLY A 37 -10.38 -5.10 -7.52
CA GLY A 37 -10.55 -6.04 -8.61
C GLY A 37 -11.53 -5.50 -9.63
N GLU A 38 -11.17 -5.60 -10.90
CA GLU A 38 -12.06 -5.22 -11.99
C GLU A 38 -12.96 -6.41 -12.33
N ALA A 39 -14.26 -6.18 -12.35
CA ALA A 39 -15.23 -7.19 -12.72
C ALA A 39 -15.43 -7.20 -14.24
N VAL A 40 -15.31 -8.38 -14.85
CA VAL A 40 -15.61 -8.56 -16.27
C VAL A 40 -16.95 -9.28 -16.37
N VAL A 41 -17.94 -8.60 -16.97
CA VAL A 41 -19.31 -9.10 -17.09
C VAL A 41 -19.44 -10.00 -18.32
N VAL A 42 -19.92 -11.21 -18.12
CA VAL A 42 -20.15 -12.20 -19.20
C VAL A 42 -21.61 -12.67 -19.22
N THR A 43 -22.51 -11.83 -18.74
CA THR A 43 -23.94 -12.13 -18.71
C THR A 43 -24.48 -12.45 -20.11
N SER A 44 -25.25 -13.50 -20.22
CA SER A 44 -25.83 -13.94 -21.47
C SER A 44 -27.30 -14.33 -21.27
N LYS A 45 -27.97 -14.74 -22.37
CA LYS A 45 -29.37 -15.24 -22.30
C LYS A 45 -29.49 -16.44 -21.37
N ASP A 46 -28.44 -17.25 -21.28
CA ASP A 46 -28.43 -18.45 -20.44
C ASP A 46 -28.20 -18.16 -18.95
N SER A 47 -27.96 -16.91 -18.59
CA SER A 47 -27.75 -16.51 -17.21
C SER A 47 -29.04 -16.43 -16.37
N GLY A 48 -30.20 -16.63 -16.99
CA GLY A 48 -31.49 -16.63 -16.29
C GLY A 48 -31.87 -15.31 -15.63
N GLY A 49 -31.42 -14.19 -16.20
CA GLY A 49 -31.64 -12.84 -15.65
C GLY A 49 -30.62 -12.40 -14.60
N TRP A 50 -29.67 -13.25 -14.29
CA TRP A 50 -28.62 -12.92 -13.31
C TRP A 50 -27.34 -12.46 -13.99
N ARG A 51 -26.68 -11.49 -13.37
CA ARG A 51 -25.37 -11.05 -13.82
C ARG A 51 -24.33 -12.13 -13.53
N GLN A 52 -23.51 -12.45 -14.53
CA GLN A 52 -22.40 -13.37 -14.38
C GLN A 52 -21.08 -12.62 -14.58
N LEU A 53 -20.08 -12.99 -13.80
CA LEU A 53 -18.74 -12.42 -13.86
C LEU A 53 -17.73 -13.49 -14.23
N LEU A 54 -16.73 -13.11 -15.01
CA LEU A 54 -15.64 -13.99 -15.40
C LEU A 54 -14.59 -14.03 -14.28
N SER A 55 -14.35 -15.21 -13.73
CA SER A 55 -13.35 -15.40 -12.69
C SER A 55 -11.93 -15.32 -13.26
N GLY A 56 -11.03 -14.65 -12.56
CA GLY A 56 -9.63 -14.54 -12.96
C GLY A 56 -9.36 -13.53 -14.05
N ALA A 57 -10.39 -12.85 -14.56
CA ALA A 57 -10.24 -11.79 -15.55
C ALA A 57 -10.27 -10.41 -14.89
N GLY A 58 -9.90 -9.41 -15.65
CA GLY A 58 -9.84 -8.04 -15.18
C GLY A 58 -8.53 -7.70 -14.47
N VAL A 59 -8.33 -6.43 -14.21
CA VAL A 59 -7.11 -5.92 -13.57
C VAL A 59 -7.30 -5.91 -12.06
N ARG A 60 -6.35 -6.49 -11.36
CA ARG A 60 -6.29 -6.47 -9.89
C ARG A 60 -5.18 -5.53 -9.47
N SER A 61 -5.43 -4.76 -8.44
CA SER A 61 -4.45 -3.81 -7.90
C SER A 61 -4.62 -3.65 -6.40
N VAL A 62 -3.58 -3.14 -5.76
CA VAL A 62 -3.60 -2.81 -4.33
C VAL A 62 -3.27 -1.33 -4.20
N SER A 63 -4.09 -0.63 -3.45
CA SER A 63 -3.88 0.77 -3.12
C SER A 63 -3.58 0.89 -1.63
N VAL A 64 -2.57 1.68 -1.29
CA VAL A 64 -2.18 1.93 0.10
C VAL A 64 -2.20 3.42 0.35
N SER A 65 -2.75 3.81 1.48
CA SER A 65 -2.68 5.20 1.94
C SER A 65 -2.27 5.23 3.41
N GLY A 66 -1.58 6.28 3.78
CA GLY A 66 -1.13 6.46 5.15
C GLY A 66 -0.96 7.93 5.48
N ALA A 67 -1.08 8.24 6.77
CA ALA A 67 -0.87 9.58 7.28
C ALA A 67 -0.12 9.49 8.61
N GLY A 68 0.72 10.45 8.87
CA GLY A 68 1.49 10.45 10.10
C GLY A 68 2.29 11.71 10.31
N VAL A 69 3.23 11.61 11.24
CA VAL A 69 4.12 12.69 11.65
C VAL A 69 5.50 12.43 11.06
N PHE A 70 6.10 13.48 10.52
CA PHE A 70 7.45 13.40 9.98
C PHE A 70 8.48 13.22 11.10
N THR A 71 9.25 12.13 11.03
CA THR A 71 10.28 11.82 12.02
C THR A 71 11.71 11.93 11.49
N GLY A 72 11.85 12.11 10.17
CA GLY A 72 13.18 12.20 9.53
C GLY A 72 13.88 10.86 9.38
N SER A 73 13.15 9.75 9.42
CA SER A 73 13.74 8.41 9.29
C SER A 73 14.28 8.15 7.88
N ALA A 74 15.17 7.16 7.76
CA ALA A 74 15.71 6.75 6.47
C ALA A 74 14.61 6.20 5.54
N ALA A 75 13.61 5.51 6.11
CA ALA A 75 12.48 5.00 5.34
C ALA A 75 11.67 6.14 4.70
N GLU A 76 11.41 7.21 5.44
CA GLU A 76 10.72 8.39 4.91
C GLU A 76 11.53 9.08 3.81
N ALA A 77 12.85 9.20 3.99
CA ALA A 77 13.73 9.78 2.98
C ALA A 77 13.69 8.95 1.68
N ARG A 78 13.65 7.63 1.79
CA ARG A 78 13.57 6.76 0.63
C ARG A 78 12.23 6.91 -0.11
N ILE A 79 11.13 7.00 0.62
CA ILE A 79 9.80 7.23 0.02
C ILE A 79 9.77 8.56 -0.73
N LYS A 80 10.33 9.60 -0.12
CA LYS A 80 10.43 10.92 -0.76
C LYS A 80 11.25 10.87 -2.03
N ALA A 81 12.38 10.19 -2.01
CA ALA A 81 13.25 10.03 -3.19
C ALA A 81 12.53 9.27 -4.31
N SER A 82 11.83 8.19 -3.98
CA SER A 82 11.05 7.43 -4.95
C SER A 82 9.91 8.25 -5.55
N ALA A 83 9.25 9.06 -4.74
CA ALA A 83 8.17 9.92 -5.19
C ALA A 83 8.68 10.99 -6.17
N LEU A 84 9.80 11.62 -5.87
CA LEU A 84 10.39 12.66 -6.71
C LEU A 84 10.95 12.08 -8.03
N ALA A 85 11.50 10.87 -7.98
CA ALA A 85 12.03 10.20 -9.16
C ALA A 85 10.94 9.53 -10.00
N GLY A 86 9.76 9.30 -9.44
CA GLY A 86 8.66 8.62 -10.13
C GLY A 86 8.95 7.15 -10.42
N VAL A 87 9.70 6.49 -9.54
CA VAL A 87 10.12 5.10 -9.73
C VAL A 87 9.42 4.16 -8.75
N LEU A 88 9.32 2.90 -9.16
CA LEU A 88 8.79 1.84 -8.31
C LEU A 88 9.78 1.45 -7.23
N ASP A 89 9.25 1.05 -6.08
CA ASP A 89 10.05 0.51 -4.99
C ASP A 89 9.32 -0.66 -4.35
N ASP A 90 10.04 -1.46 -3.58
CA ASP A 90 9.46 -2.60 -2.88
C ASP A 90 8.85 -2.16 -1.55
N TYR A 91 7.63 -2.61 -1.29
CA TYR A 91 6.91 -2.33 -0.06
C TYR A 91 6.33 -3.59 0.52
N ARG A 92 6.20 -3.61 1.83
CA ARG A 92 5.58 -4.72 2.55
C ARG A 92 4.61 -4.16 3.59
N LEU A 93 3.41 -4.76 3.65
CA LEU A 93 2.45 -4.49 4.71
C LEU A 93 2.44 -5.70 5.63
N SER A 94 2.66 -5.47 6.91
CA SER A 94 2.70 -6.52 7.93
C SER A 94 1.51 -6.39 8.87
N PHE A 95 0.94 -7.53 9.24
CA PHE A 95 -0.20 -7.62 10.16
C PHE A 95 0.25 -8.21 11.50
N GLU A 96 -0.55 -8.02 12.54
CA GLU A 96 -0.25 -8.55 13.88
C GLU A 96 -0.13 -10.07 13.89
N SER A 97 -0.91 -10.75 13.06
CA SER A 97 -0.88 -12.21 12.93
C SER A 97 0.44 -12.76 12.39
N GLY A 98 1.30 -11.91 11.85
CA GLY A 98 2.54 -12.33 11.18
C GLY A 98 2.40 -12.45 9.68
N ASP A 99 1.19 -12.35 9.15
CA ASP A 99 0.97 -12.34 7.71
C ASP A 99 1.52 -11.04 7.11
N SER A 100 1.94 -11.10 5.86
CA SER A 100 2.41 -9.92 5.16
C SER A 100 2.04 -9.97 3.69
N MET A 101 2.00 -8.78 3.07
CA MET A 101 1.79 -8.63 1.63
C MET A 101 2.95 -7.80 1.08
N THR A 102 3.61 -8.33 0.07
CA THR A 102 4.80 -7.71 -0.53
C THR A 102 4.59 -7.49 -2.02
N GLY A 103 4.96 -6.33 -2.50
CA GLY A 103 4.86 -5.99 -3.91
C GLY A 103 5.62 -4.73 -4.23
N ARG A 104 5.59 -4.36 -5.51
CA ARG A 104 6.18 -3.10 -5.98
C ARG A 104 5.09 -2.07 -6.11
N PHE A 105 5.35 -0.89 -5.61
CA PHE A 105 4.40 0.21 -5.58
C PHE A 105 5.02 1.49 -6.11
N LEU A 106 4.18 2.33 -6.69
CA LEU A 106 4.53 3.68 -7.10
C LEU A 106 3.90 4.65 -6.11
N VAL A 107 4.66 5.61 -5.63
CA VAL A 107 4.11 6.70 -4.82
C VAL A 107 3.38 7.65 -5.76
N THR A 108 2.06 7.65 -5.71
CA THR A 108 1.22 8.48 -6.59
C THR A 108 0.95 9.85 -6.00
N ARG A 109 1.08 9.97 -4.67
CA ARG A 109 0.88 11.23 -3.99
C ARG A 109 1.66 11.25 -2.68
N LEU A 110 2.32 12.35 -2.40
CA LEU A 110 3.01 12.59 -1.13
C LEU A 110 2.81 14.06 -0.78
N ASP A 111 2.07 14.31 0.29
CA ASP A 111 1.77 15.65 0.76
C ASP A 111 2.43 15.89 2.11
N TYR A 112 3.04 17.03 2.27
CA TYR A 112 3.57 17.50 3.54
C TYR A 112 2.80 18.73 4.00
N ALA A 113 2.55 18.82 5.30
CA ALA A 113 1.93 19.99 5.91
C ALA A 113 2.65 20.29 7.21
N GLY A 114 2.78 21.57 7.53
CA GLY A 114 3.39 22.00 8.77
C GLY A 114 2.80 23.32 9.21
N ASP A 115 2.41 23.39 10.49
CA ASP A 115 1.91 24.60 11.11
C ASP A 115 3.03 25.25 11.92
N PHE A 116 2.94 26.55 12.11
CA PHE A 116 3.96 27.34 12.83
C PHE A 116 4.25 26.79 14.22
N ASN A 117 3.21 26.36 14.94
CA ASN A 117 3.33 25.80 16.29
C ASN A 117 3.06 24.30 16.34
N GLY A 118 2.97 23.63 15.19
CA GLY A 118 2.60 22.23 15.10
C GLY A 118 3.71 21.34 14.57
N GLU A 119 3.42 20.05 14.59
CA GLU A 119 4.28 19.03 13.99
C GLU A 119 4.18 19.10 12.46
N ARG A 120 5.27 18.71 11.78
CA ARG A 120 5.22 18.48 10.36
C ARG A 120 4.58 17.11 10.14
N SER A 121 3.48 17.09 9.41
CA SER A 121 2.74 15.89 9.08
C SER A 121 2.86 15.56 7.59
N TYR A 122 2.54 14.33 7.24
CA TYR A 122 2.52 13.90 5.85
C TYR A 122 1.39 12.92 5.60
N THR A 123 0.95 12.89 4.34
CA THR A 123 0.04 11.87 3.83
C THR A 123 0.63 11.31 2.55
N MET A 124 0.41 10.03 2.29
CA MET A 124 0.90 9.40 1.08
C MET A 124 -0.10 8.40 0.52
N SER A 125 -0.01 8.19 -0.79
CA SER A 125 -0.79 7.18 -1.50
C SER A 125 0.15 6.39 -2.40
N LEU A 126 -0.04 5.09 -2.41
CA LEU A 126 0.74 4.14 -3.20
C LEU A 126 -0.19 3.30 -4.05
N GLU A 127 0.23 3.00 -5.27
CA GLU A 127 -0.48 2.09 -6.16
C GLU A 127 0.45 0.95 -6.56
N SER A 128 -0.06 -0.27 -6.55
CA SER A 128 0.73 -1.44 -6.90
C SER A 128 1.00 -1.52 -8.40
N SER A 129 2.15 -2.08 -8.74
CA SER A 129 2.51 -2.43 -10.13
C SER A 129 2.97 -3.88 -10.14
N GLY A 130 2.24 -4.72 -10.87
CA GLY A 130 2.50 -6.14 -10.90
C GLY A 130 1.85 -6.89 -9.74
N ALA A 131 2.25 -8.13 -9.55
CA ALA A 131 1.65 -9.00 -8.55
C ALA A 131 2.05 -8.59 -7.13
N VAL A 132 1.08 -8.64 -6.23
CA VAL A 132 1.30 -8.50 -4.78
C VAL A 132 1.17 -9.89 -4.17
N VAL A 133 2.17 -10.31 -3.44
CA VAL A 133 2.28 -11.67 -2.90
C VAL A 133 2.01 -11.65 -1.41
N ALA A 134 1.08 -12.51 -0.98
CA ALA A 134 0.79 -12.73 0.43
C ALA A 134 1.72 -13.81 0.98
N SER A 135 2.21 -13.62 2.19
CA SER A 135 3.05 -14.60 2.87
C SER A 135 2.67 -14.82 4.32
#